data_45a594b53e16e40b23da2297e590e692
#
_entry.id   45a594b53e16e40b23da2297e590e692
#
_cell.length_a   1.000
_cell.length_b   1.000
_cell.length_c   1.000
_cell.angle_alpha   90.00
_cell.angle_beta   90.00
_cell.angle_gamma   90.00
#
_symmetry.space_group_name_H-M   'P 1'
#
loop_
_entity.id
_entity.type
_entity.pdbx_description
1 polymer ?
#
loop_
_entity_poly.entity_id
_entity_poly.type
_entity_poly.pdbx_seq_one_letter_code
_entity_poly.pdbx_strand_id
1 'polypeptide(L)'
;MDRDAAEDAGQLALFDEPPHEDAAHRRHVLLGGRAVEYRFQRRRRRSIGIRVSEEGLSVAAPLRAPWREIEGFLQEKRRWILEKLDAREAAGRPPTLFGESGETLPLHGREVVLVVAQAKRAVELAGTELRLSLPQPERRGAVRELLQRWLKARALEALAPRVAHYAARVSLPPPPFALSNARSQWGVCMASGRIRLAWRLVHLDPELADYVVAHEVAHLVELNHSERFWALVEWLYPHWREARERIERDAATIPKI
;
A
#
# COMPACT_ATOMS: atom_id res chain seq x y z
N MET A 1 21.39 18.92 11.67
CA MET A 1 21.84 17.55 11.42
C MET A 1 20.96 16.68 12.29
N ASP A 2 20.27 15.70 11.76
CA ASP A 2 19.37 14.72 12.38
C ASP A 2 17.87 15.03 12.48
N ARG A 3 17.27 15.61 11.43
CA ARG A 3 15.81 15.59 11.29
C ARG A 3 15.29 14.34 10.53
N ASP A 4 16.10 13.74 9.67
CA ASP A 4 15.69 12.59 8.84
C ASP A 4 15.70 11.24 9.59
N ALA A 5 16.55 11.05 10.59
CA ALA A 5 16.64 9.82 11.36
C ALA A 5 15.39 9.55 12.23
N ALA A 6 14.70 10.62 12.67
CA ALA A 6 13.47 10.50 13.47
C ALA A 6 12.22 10.15 12.63
N GLU A 7 12.20 10.54 11.36
CA GLU A 7 11.11 10.19 10.43
C GLU A 7 11.17 8.72 10.01
N ASP A 8 12.38 8.16 9.90
CA ASP A 8 12.59 6.77 9.46
C ASP A 8 12.12 5.73 10.49
N ALA A 9 12.26 6.02 11.79
CA ALA A 9 11.76 5.14 12.85
C ALA A 9 10.23 4.97 12.84
N GLY A 10 9.50 5.99 12.36
CA GLY A 10 8.04 5.93 12.18
C GLY A 10 7.60 5.09 10.98
N GLN A 11 8.45 5.00 9.96
CA GLN A 11 8.13 4.36 8.69
C GLN A 11 8.42 2.85 8.68
N LEU A 12 9.40 2.39 9.46
CA LEU A 12 9.64 0.96 9.69
C LEU A 12 8.41 0.24 10.30
N ALA A 13 7.54 1.00 10.99
CA ALA A 13 6.30 0.47 11.55
C ALA A 13 5.12 0.43 10.55
N LEU A 14 5.22 1.12 9.41
CA LEU A 14 4.20 1.13 8.36
C LEU A 14 4.17 -0.15 7.52
N PHE A 15 5.26 -0.91 7.49
CA PHE A 15 5.47 -2.03 6.57
C PHE A 15 5.47 -3.41 7.24
N ASP A 16 5.13 -3.50 8.54
CA ASP A 16 5.05 -4.78 9.25
C ASP A 16 3.74 -5.55 8.94
N GLU A 17 3.82 -6.87 8.90
CA GLU A 17 2.80 -7.86 8.48
C GLU A 17 1.35 -7.57 8.93
N PRO A 18 0.34 -7.99 8.12
CA PRO A 18 -1.06 -7.88 8.51
C PRO A 18 -1.34 -8.76 9.75
N PRO A 19 -2.18 -8.28 10.66
CA PRO A 19 -2.49 -8.97 11.89
C PRO A 19 -3.35 -10.22 11.68
N HIS A 20 -2.97 -11.34 12.28
CA HIS A 20 -3.91 -12.38 12.68
C HIS A 20 -4.90 -11.81 13.69
N GLU A 21 -6.17 -12.20 13.59
CA GLU A 21 -7.29 -11.73 14.40
C GLU A 21 -7.15 -12.12 15.88
N ASP A 22 -6.43 -11.30 16.65
CA ASP A 22 -6.62 -11.23 18.09
C ASP A 22 -7.42 -9.95 18.39
N ALA A 23 -8.43 -10.07 19.24
CA ALA A 23 -9.41 -9.03 19.53
C ALA A 23 -8.74 -7.66 19.82
N ALA A 24 -8.83 -6.75 18.84
CA ALA A 24 -8.33 -5.40 18.99
C ALA A 24 -9.29 -4.60 19.91
N HIS A 25 -8.77 -4.10 21.03
CA HIS A 25 -9.54 -3.24 21.92
C HIS A 25 -9.52 -1.79 21.41
N ARG A 26 -10.68 -1.14 21.36
CA ARG A 26 -10.77 0.30 21.08
C ARG A 26 -10.35 1.08 22.31
N ARG A 27 -9.52 2.08 22.09
CA ARG A 27 -9.00 3.00 23.10
C ARG A 27 -8.98 4.43 22.59
N HIS A 28 -8.85 5.37 23.52
CA HIS A 28 -8.75 6.79 23.21
C HIS A 28 -7.46 7.36 23.78
N VAL A 29 -6.91 8.33 23.07
CA VAL A 29 -5.76 9.13 23.51
C VAL A 29 -6.01 10.59 23.16
N LEU A 30 -5.58 11.50 24.02
CA LEU A 30 -5.63 12.93 23.77
C LEU A 30 -4.32 13.37 23.11
N LEU A 31 -4.37 13.74 21.84
CA LEU A 31 -3.22 14.21 21.03
C LEU A 31 -3.43 15.66 20.66
N GLY A 32 -2.60 16.57 21.19
CA GLY A 32 -2.72 18.00 20.90
C GLY A 32 -4.09 18.62 21.16
N GLY A 33 -4.81 18.13 22.18
CA GLY A 33 -6.18 18.58 22.52
C GLY A 33 -7.30 17.86 21.75
N ARG A 34 -6.99 17.00 20.78
CA ARG A 34 -7.96 16.19 20.02
C ARG A 34 -8.04 14.77 20.62
N ALA A 35 -9.25 14.32 20.95
CA ALA A 35 -9.48 12.93 21.33
C ALA A 35 -9.44 12.04 20.09
N VAL A 36 -8.52 11.09 20.05
CA VAL A 36 -8.32 10.16 18.93
C VAL A 36 -8.63 8.75 19.41
N GLU A 37 -9.61 8.11 18.76
CA GLU A 37 -9.88 6.68 18.96
C GLU A 37 -8.86 5.86 18.18
N TYR A 38 -8.35 4.79 18.79
CA TYR A 38 -7.45 3.87 18.11
C TYR A 38 -7.71 2.41 18.47
N ARG A 39 -7.41 1.50 17.56
CA ARG A 39 -7.39 0.06 17.82
C ARG A 39 -6.04 -0.32 18.39
N PHE A 40 -6.06 -1.02 19.52
CA PHE A 40 -4.86 -1.44 20.22
C PHE A 40 -4.73 -2.95 20.25
N GLN A 41 -3.50 -3.46 19.97
CA GLN A 41 -3.16 -4.89 20.06
C GLN A 41 -1.78 -5.07 20.70
N ARG A 42 -1.64 -6.11 21.52
CA ARG A 42 -0.34 -6.61 21.97
C ARG A 42 0.10 -7.76 21.10
N ARG A 43 1.39 -7.75 20.69
CA ARG A 43 1.95 -8.75 19.77
C ARG A 43 3.35 -9.15 20.17
N ARG A 44 3.83 -10.29 19.65
CA ARG A 44 5.24 -10.72 19.74
C ARG A 44 6.07 -9.84 18.79
N ARG A 45 6.46 -8.66 19.25
CA ARG A 45 7.29 -7.69 18.54
C ARG A 45 8.25 -6.98 19.48
N ARG A 46 9.29 -6.33 18.94
CA ARG A 46 10.33 -5.65 19.72
C ARG A 46 10.05 -4.16 19.95
N SER A 47 9.23 -3.53 19.13
CA SER A 47 8.96 -2.08 19.17
C SER A 47 7.46 -1.79 19.12
N ILE A 48 7.07 -0.59 19.54
CA ILE A 48 5.71 -0.06 19.35
C ILE A 48 5.59 0.39 17.90
N GLY A 49 4.49 0.06 17.24
CA GLY A 49 4.17 0.51 15.90
C GLY A 49 2.81 1.19 15.86
N ILE A 50 2.72 2.23 15.07
CA ILE A 50 1.48 2.94 14.76
C ILE A 50 1.20 2.87 13.27
N ARG A 51 -0.08 2.88 12.93
CA ARG A 51 -0.54 2.87 11.55
C ARG A 51 -1.84 3.65 11.45
N VAL A 52 -1.91 4.55 10.48
CA VAL A 52 -3.15 5.19 10.07
C VAL A 52 -3.62 4.55 8.77
N SER A 53 -4.84 4.03 8.78
CA SER A 53 -5.46 3.37 7.63
C SER A 53 -6.88 3.90 7.44
N GLU A 54 -7.60 3.38 6.45
CA GLU A 54 -9.03 3.68 6.24
C GLU A 54 -9.89 3.40 7.49
N GLU A 55 -9.46 2.49 8.35
CA GLU A 55 -10.15 2.11 9.57
C GLU A 55 -9.75 2.96 10.78
N GLY A 56 -8.90 3.99 10.58
CA GLY A 56 -8.40 4.88 11.61
C GLY A 56 -7.00 4.53 12.10
N LEU A 57 -6.67 5.04 13.29
CA LEU A 57 -5.40 4.78 13.96
C LEU A 57 -5.40 3.38 14.57
N SER A 58 -4.35 2.64 14.35
CA SER A 58 -4.06 1.37 15.01
C SER A 58 -2.68 1.39 15.65
N VAL A 59 -2.57 0.77 16.81
CA VAL A 59 -1.36 0.72 17.63
C VAL A 59 -1.07 -0.72 18.02
N ALA A 60 0.12 -1.18 17.69
CA ALA A 60 0.61 -2.50 18.07
C ALA A 60 1.81 -2.34 19.00
N ALA A 61 1.83 -3.02 20.14
CA ALA A 61 2.91 -2.93 21.11
C ALA A 61 3.43 -4.31 21.52
N PRO A 62 4.69 -4.42 22.01
CA PRO A 62 5.20 -5.63 22.62
C PRO A 62 4.29 -6.13 23.75
N LEU A 63 4.27 -7.45 23.98
CA LEU A 63 3.42 -8.08 25.00
C LEU A 63 3.58 -7.44 26.40
N ARG A 64 4.80 -7.03 26.74
CA ARG A 64 5.15 -6.49 28.07
C ARG A 64 5.42 -4.99 28.09
N ALA A 65 5.16 -4.26 26.98
CA ALA A 65 5.39 -2.81 26.94
C ALA A 65 4.50 -2.09 27.99
N PRO A 66 5.07 -1.24 28.86
CA PRO A 66 4.30 -0.44 29.82
C PRO A 66 3.39 0.56 29.11
N TRP A 67 2.22 0.83 29.66
CA TRP A 67 1.29 1.83 29.09
C TRP A 67 1.92 3.21 28.96
N ARG A 68 2.73 3.62 29.94
CA ARG A 68 3.43 4.91 29.92
C ARG A 68 4.34 5.05 28.70
N GLU A 69 4.99 3.97 28.30
CA GLU A 69 5.85 3.96 27.08
C GLU A 69 5.01 4.08 25.82
N ILE A 70 3.87 3.36 25.76
CA ILE A 70 2.95 3.42 24.60
C ILE A 70 2.37 4.83 24.46
N GLU A 71 1.89 5.42 25.55
CA GLU A 71 1.34 6.78 25.56
C GLU A 71 2.42 7.82 25.23
N GLY A 72 3.61 7.67 25.79
CA GLY A 72 4.75 8.53 25.48
C GLY A 72 5.09 8.52 23.99
N PHE A 73 5.13 7.33 23.38
CA PHE A 73 5.36 7.17 21.95
C PHE A 73 4.25 7.82 21.09
N LEU A 74 2.98 7.68 21.49
CA LEU A 74 1.89 8.34 20.79
C LEU A 74 1.97 9.88 20.90
N GLN A 75 2.38 10.41 22.07
CA GLN A 75 2.61 11.85 22.23
C GLN A 75 3.80 12.35 21.40
N GLU A 76 4.87 11.58 21.34
CA GLU A 76 6.02 11.90 20.49
C GLU A 76 5.61 12.00 19.02
N LYS A 77 4.82 11.05 18.54
CA LYS A 77 4.35 10.98 17.16
C LYS A 77 3.04 11.76 16.89
N ARG A 78 2.56 12.57 17.87
CA ARG A 78 1.25 13.25 17.78
C ARG A 78 1.04 14.06 16.51
N ARG A 79 2.07 14.83 16.11
CA ARG A 79 2.00 15.67 14.91
C ARG A 79 1.76 14.83 13.66
N TRP A 80 2.57 13.82 13.47
CA TRP A 80 2.45 12.89 12.34
C TRP A 80 1.10 12.17 12.33
N ILE A 81 0.62 11.69 13.50
CA ILE A 81 -0.69 11.02 13.62
C ILE A 81 -1.81 11.95 13.18
N LEU A 82 -1.83 13.18 13.70
CA LEU A 82 -2.88 14.14 13.37
C LEU A 82 -2.84 14.54 11.90
N GLU A 83 -1.67 14.84 11.34
CA GLU A 83 -1.51 15.14 9.92
C GLU A 83 -2.04 14.01 9.02
N LYS A 84 -1.73 12.75 9.35
CA LYS A 84 -2.24 11.60 8.59
C LYS A 84 -3.75 11.38 8.75
N LEU A 85 -4.31 11.63 9.93
CA LEU A 85 -5.75 11.55 10.15
C LEU A 85 -6.49 12.64 9.38
N ASP A 86 -5.97 13.89 9.40
CA ASP A 86 -6.54 15.01 8.67
C ASP A 86 -6.47 14.82 7.16
N ALA A 87 -5.32 14.36 6.65
CA ALA A 87 -5.16 14.01 5.24
C ALA A 87 -6.15 12.92 4.81
N ARG A 88 -6.40 11.92 5.67
CA ARG A 88 -7.39 10.87 5.42
C ARG A 88 -8.82 11.40 5.41
N GLU A 89 -9.16 12.29 6.35
CA GLU A 89 -10.48 12.94 6.37
C GLU A 89 -10.72 13.78 5.11
N ALA A 90 -9.70 14.55 4.69
CA ALA A 90 -9.74 15.35 3.47
C ALA A 90 -9.85 14.49 2.19
N ALA A 91 -9.16 13.36 2.13
CA ALA A 91 -9.22 12.43 1.00
C ALA A 91 -10.56 11.68 0.89
N GLY A 92 -11.35 11.64 1.96
CA GLY A 92 -12.60 10.89 2.00
C GLY A 92 -12.41 9.37 2.04
N ARG A 93 -13.50 8.64 1.87
CA ARG A 93 -13.45 7.18 1.73
C ARG A 93 -13.19 6.81 0.27
N PRO A 94 -12.27 5.88 -0.01
CA PRO A 94 -12.09 5.40 -1.38
C PRO A 94 -13.41 4.84 -1.93
N PRO A 95 -13.71 5.08 -3.20
CA PRO A 95 -14.92 4.60 -3.84
C PRO A 95 -14.98 3.06 -3.76
N THR A 96 -16.17 2.53 -3.64
CA THR A 96 -16.40 1.07 -3.71
C THR A 96 -16.95 0.75 -5.08
N LEU A 97 -16.31 -0.15 -5.79
CA LEU A 97 -16.83 -0.67 -7.06
C LEU A 97 -17.79 -1.82 -6.79
N PHE A 98 -18.99 -1.69 -7.30
CA PHE A 98 -20.02 -2.73 -7.23
C PHE A 98 -19.98 -3.68 -8.41
N GLY A 99 -19.34 -3.29 -9.51
CA GLY A 99 -19.24 -4.02 -10.76
C GLY A 99 -20.39 -3.69 -11.70
N GLU A 100 -20.78 -2.43 -11.76
CA GLU A 100 -21.87 -1.94 -12.59
C GLU A 100 -21.33 -1.16 -13.80
N SER A 101 -22.09 -1.13 -14.89
CA SER A 101 -21.72 -0.32 -16.06
C SER A 101 -21.78 1.17 -15.72
N GLY A 102 -20.80 1.94 -16.21
CA GLY A 102 -20.65 3.36 -15.95
C GLY A 102 -19.75 3.67 -14.73
N GLU A 103 -19.41 2.69 -13.90
CA GLU A 103 -18.41 2.90 -12.84
C GLU A 103 -17.03 3.13 -13.46
N THR A 104 -16.23 3.98 -12.80
CA THR A 104 -14.88 4.29 -13.23
C THR A 104 -13.83 3.80 -12.26
N LEU A 105 -12.64 3.47 -12.76
CA LEU A 105 -11.49 3.14 -11.94
C LEU A 105 -10.20 3.60 -12.62
N PRO A 106 -9.17 3.95 -11.85
CA PRO A 106 -7.85 4.22 -12.41
C PRO A 106 -7.17 2.92 -12.86
N LEU A 107 -6.54 2.98 -14.03
CA LEU A 107 -5.71 1.91 -14.59
C LEU A 107 -4.45 2.53 -15.18
N HIS A 108 -3.29 2.23 -14.60
CA HIS A 108 -2.01 2.86 -14.99
C HIS A 108 -2.09 4.39 -15.04
N GLY A 109 -2.71 5.00 -14.00
CA GLY A 109 -2.87 6.45 -13.88
C GLY A 109 -3.92 7.07 -14.82
N ARG A 110 -4.64 6.27 -15.62
CA ARG A 110 -5.71 6.74 -16.52
C ARG A 110 -7.05 6.22 -16.04
N GLU A 111 -8.07 7.05 -16.14
CA GLU A 111 -9.43 6.60 -15.82
C GLU A 111 -9.98 5.71 -16.93
N VAL A 112 -10.55 4.57 -16.55
CA VAL A 112 -11.29 3.67 -17.44
C VAL A 112 -12.72 3.48 -16.93
N VAL A 113 -13.66 3.34 -17.86
CA VAL A 113 -15.09 3.15 -17.60
C VAL A 113 -15.43 1.68 -17.76
N LEU A 114 -16.13 1.11 -16.78
CA LEU A 114 -16.63 -0.26 -16.86
C LEU A 114 -17.86 -0.34 -17.78
N VAL A 115 -17.86 -1.36 -18.65
CA VAL A 115 -19.04 -1.78 -19.43
C VAL A 115 -19.27 -3.25 -19.15
N VAL A 116 -20.41 -3.57 -18.53
CA VAL A 116 -20.79 -4.94 -18.19
C VAL A 116 -21.79 -5.46 -19.20
N ALA A 117 -21.54 -6.63 -19.78
CA ALA A 117 -22.37 -7.24 -20.80
C ALA A 117 -22.67 -8.72 -20.48
N GLN A 118 -23.87 -9.15 -20.80
CA GLN A 118 -24.22 -10.57 -20.77
C GLN A 118 -23.75 -11.25 -22.05
N ALA A 119 -22.65 -11.97 -21.97
CA ALA A 119 -22.05 -12.70 -23.09
C ALA A 119 -21.12 -13.81 -22.59
N LYS A 120 -20.45 -14.50 -23.53
CA LYS A 120 -19.34 -15.41 -23.17
C LYS A 120 -18.28 -14.63 -22.37
N ARG A 121 -17.72 -15.29 -21.34
CA ARG A 121 -16.72 -14.66 -20.47
C ARG A 121 -15.53 -14.13 -21.25
N ALA A 122 -15.35 -12.81 -21.19
CA ALA A 122 -14.23 -12.09 -21.79
C ALA A 122 -13.96 -10.80 -21.00
N VAL A 123 -12.76 -10.26 -21.12
CA VAL A 123 -12.40 -8.91 -20.67
C VAL A 123 -11.62 -8.24 -21.78
N GLU A 124 -12.08 -7.09 -22.22
CA GLU A 124 -11.51 -6.33 -23.32
C GLU A 124 -11.32 -4.87 -22.89
N LEU A 125 -10.14 -4.35 -23.13
CA LEU A 125 -9.82 -2.93 -22.93
C LEU A 125 -9.66 -2.27 -24.30
N ALA A 126 -10.53 -1.33 -24.61
CA ALA A 126 -10.50 -0.55 -25.85
C ALA A 126 -10.49 0.95 -25.49
N GLY A 127 -9.33 1.59 -25.63
CA GLY A 127 -9.16 2.98 -25.20
C GLY A 127 -9.40 3.13 -23.69
N THR A 128 -10.45 3.85 -23.33
CA THR A 128 -10.87 4.06 -21.92
C THR A 128 -12.06 3.16 -21.52
N GLU A 129 -12.54 2.29 -22.38
CA GLU A 129 -13.62 1.36 -22.07
C GLU A 129 -13.06 0.01 -21.66
N LEU A 130 -13.38 -0.44 -20.44
CA LEU A 130 -13.09 -1.78 -19.95
C LEU A 130 -14.38 -2.63 -19.95
N ARG A 131 -14.54 -3.47 -20.97
CA ARG A 131 -15.70 -4.34 -21.15
C ARG A 131 -15.50 -5.65 -20.42
N LEU A 132 -16.43 -5.96 -19.53
CA LEU A 132 -16.51 -7.22 -18.75
C LEU A 132 -17.71 -8.00 -19.20
N SER A 133 -17.48 -9.09 -19.91
CA SER A 133 -18.55 -9.98 -20.41
C SER A 133 -18.64 -11.24 -19.56
N LEU A 134 -19.86 -11.59 -19.12
CA LEU A 134 -20.13 -12.80 -18.32
C LEU A 134 -21.50 -13.41 -18.76
N PRO A 135 -21.65 -14.75 -18.66
CA PRO A 135 -22.95 -15.39 -18.91
C PRO A 135 -24.04 -14.95 -17.94
N GLN A 136 -23.67 -14.66 -16.69
CA GLN A 136 -24.58 -14.27 -15.60
C GLN A 136 -23.96 -13.09 -14.83
N PRO A 137 -23.99 -11.87 -15.39
CA PRO A 137 -23.42 -10.68 -14.74
C PRO A 137 -24.18 -10.29 -13.46
N GLU A 138 -25.45 -10.63 -13.36
CA GLU A 138 -26.31 -10.40 -12.19
C GLU A 138 -25.92 -11.25 -10.96
N ARG A 139 -25.15 -12.33 -11.14
CA ARG A 139 -24.64 -13.11 -10.00
C ARG A 139 -23.79 -12.24 -9.09
N ARG A 140 -24.23 -12.09 -7.85
CA ARG A 140 -23.57 -11.24 -6.84
C ARG A 140 -22.05 -11.48 -6.80
N GLY A 141 -21.28 -10.43 -7.04
CA GLY A 141 -19.83 -10.43 -6.98
C GLY A 141 -19.13 -10.99 -8.23
N ALA A 142 -19.83 -11.61 -9.19
CA ALA A 142 -19.20 -12.23 -10.35
C ALA A 142 -18.38 -11.25 -11.21
N VAL A 143 -18.90 -10.05 -11.42
CA VAL A 143 -18.22 -8.98 -12.17
C VAL A 143 -16.96 -8.55 -11.43
N ARG A 144 -17.04 -8.31 -10.11
CA ARG A 144 -15.89 -7.91 -9.29
C ARG A 144 -14.81 -8.99 -9.24
N GLU A 145 -15.20 -10.27 -9.15
CA GLU A 145 -14.26 -11.40 -9.22
C GLU A 145 -13.52 -11.44 -10.56
N LEU A 146 -14.22 -11.19 -11.68
CA LEU A 146 -13.63 -11.15 -13.00
C LEU A 146 -12.69 -9.95 -13.14
N LEU A 147 -13.14 -8.76 -12.73
CA LEU A 147 -12.35 -7.53 -12.72
C LEU A 147 -11.06 -7.69 -11.90
N GLN A 148 -11.18 -8.17 -10.66
CA GLN A 148 -10.02 -8.35 -9.79
C GLN A 148 -9.00 -9.34 -10.37
N ARG A 149 -9.48 -10.42 -10.99
CA ARG A 149 -8.61 -11.40 -11.63
C ARG A 149 -7.86 -10.79 -12.82
N TRP A 150 -8.55 -10.02 -13.62
CA TRP A 150 -7.97 -9.32 -14.76
C TRP A 150 -6.95 -8.27 -14.31
N LEU A 151 -7.28 -7.44 -13.31
CA LEU A 151 -6.36 -6.45 -12.75
C LEU A 151 -5.08 -7.10 -12.19
N LYS A 152 -5.20 -8.23 -11.50
CA LYS A 152 -4.02 -9.00 -11.04
C LYS A 152 -3.15 -9.49 -12.19
N ALA A 153 -3.76 -9.96 -13.28
CA ALA A 153 -2.99 -10.35 -14.47
C ALA A 153 -2.26 -9.14 -15.07
N ARG A 154 -2.93 -7.99 -15.22
CA ARG A 154 -2.29 -6.75 -15.70
C ARG A 154 -1.18 -6.27 -14.77
N ALA A 155 -1.39 -6.35 -13.45
CA ALA A 155 -0.36 -6.02 -12.47
C ALA A 155 0.88 -6.91 -12.62
N LEU A 156 0.69 -8.22 -12.80
CA LEU A 156 1.81 -9.15 -12.99
C LEU A 156 2.60 -8.83 -14.27
N GLU A 157 1.91 -8.61 -15.38
CA GLU A 157 2.51 -8.24 -16.67
C GLU A 157 3.29 -6.92 -16.60
N ALA A 158 2.75 -5.94 -15.85
CA ALA A 158 3.39 -4.64 -15.70
C ALA A 158 4.59 -4.66 -14.73
N LEU A 159 4.50 -5.41 -13.63
CA LEU A 159 5.51 -5.37 -12.56
C LEU A 159 6.68 -6.33 -12.79
N ALA A 160 6.46 -7.49 -13.41
CA ALA A 160 7.53 -8.47 -13.62
C ALA A 160 8.73 -7.92 -14.41
N PRO A 161 8.56 -7.23 -15.54
CA PRO A 161 9.68 -6.64 -16.27
C PRO A 161 10.38 -5.52 -15.51
N ARG A 162 9.64 -4.76 -14.66
CA ARG A 162 10.21 -3.73 -13.80
C ARG A 162 11.11 -4.32 -12.73
N VAL A 163 10.66 -5.37 -12.06
CA VAL A 163 11.48 -6.10 -11.06
C VAL A 163 12.78 -6.60 -11.71
N ALA A 164 12.71 -7.19 -12.88
CA ALA A 164 13.88 -7.65 -13.61
C ALA A 164 14.81 -6.49 -14.01
N HIS A 165 14.25 -5.37 -14.47
CA HIS A 165 15.00 -4.18 -14.85
C HIS A 165 15.80 -3.60 -13.68
N TYR A 166 15.15 -3.35 -12.53
CA TYR A 166 15.82 -2.77 -11.37
C TYR A 166 16.80 -3.74 -10.71
N ALA A 167 16.52 -5.05 -10.70
CA ALA A 167 17.45 -6.07 -10.22
C ALA A 167 18.75 -6.08 -11.06
N ALA A 168 18.64 -5.99 -12.39
CA ALA A 168 19.79 -5.92 -13.27
C ALA A 168 20.65 -4.67 -13.02
N ARG A 169 20.03 -3.54 -12.66
CA ARG A 169 20.76 -2.31 -12.33
C ARG A 169 21.66 -2.46 -11.10
N VAL A 170 21.27 -3.28 -10.12
CA VAL A 170 22.10 -3.62 -8.95
C VAL A 170 22.93 -4.88 -9.15
N SER A 171 23.09 -5.34 -10.39
CA SER A 171 23.86 -6.54 -10.77
C SER A 171 23.36 -7.83 -10.12
N LEU A 172 22.07 -7.93 -9.86
CA LEU A 172 21.43 -9.12 -9.32
C LEU A 172 20.55 -9.80 -10.39
N PRO A 173 20.40 -11.13 -10.35
CA PRO A 173 19.40 -11.81 -11.15
C PRO A 173 17.99 -11.42 -10.69
N PRO A 174 16.95 -11.52 -11.55
CA PRO A 174 15.58 -11.24 -11.14
C PRO A 174 15.19 -12.07 -9.91
N PRO A 175 14.79 -11.41 -8.80
CA PRO A 175 14.41 -12.12 -7.58
C PRO A 175 13.09 -12.86 -7.75
N PRO A 176 12.80 -13.88 -6.93
CA PRO A 176 11.47 -14.45 -6.85
C PRO A 176 10.45 -13.38 -6.50
N PHE A 177 9.42 -13.23 -7.32
CA PHE A 177 8.43 -12.17 -7.22
C PHE A 177 7.02 -12.76 -7.13
N ALA A 178 6.14 -12.15 -6.34
CA ALA A 178 4.72 -12.50 -6.25
C ALA A 178 3.84 -11.28 -5.97
N LEU A 179 2.59 -11.32 -6.41
CA LEU A 179 1.60 -10.32 -6.03
C LEU A 179 1.07 -10.54 -4.62
N SER A 180 0.73 -9.47 -3.93
CA SER A 180 0.07 -9.47 -2.63
C SER A 180 -1.31 -8.80 -2.71
N ASN A 181 -2.20 -9.17 -1.78
CA ASN A 181 -3.49 -8.52 -1.59
C ASN A 181 -3.42 -7.38 -0.55
N ALA A 182 -2.24 -7.01 -0.09
CA ALA A 182 -2.07 -5.95 0.91
C ALA A 182 -2.72 -4.65 0.45
N ARG A 183 -3.38 -3.96 1.40
CA ARG A 183 -4.02 -2.66 1.18
C ARG A 183 -3.25 -1.50 1.80
N SER A 184 -2.34 -1.82 2.70
CA SER A 184 -1.61 -0.84 3.49
C SER A 184 -0.10 -0.86 3.24
N GLN A 185 0.32 -1.64 2.25
CA GLN A 185 1.71 -1.91 1.97
C GLN A 185 1.84 -2.13 0.47
N TRP A 186 2.66 -1.33 -0.20
CA TRP A 186 2.84 -1.40 -1.63
C TRP A 186 3.80 -2.50 -2.05
N GLY A 187 4.82 -2.73 -1.23
CA GLY A 187 5.83 -3.75 -1.44
C GLY A 187 6.40 -4.29 -0.14
N VAL A 188 7.09 -5.39 -0.22
CA VAL A 188 7.95 -5.95 0.83
C VAL A 188 9.03 -6.83 0.21
N CYS A 189 10.27 -6.58 0.58
CA CYS A 189 11.38 -7.49 0.34
C CYS A 189 11.58 -8.36 1.60
N MET A 190 11.46 -9.66 1.43
CA MET A 190 11.64 -10.61 2.53
C MET A 190 13.14 -10.90 2.73
N ALA A 191 13.54 -11.29 3.93
CA ALA A 191 14.93 -11.70 4.23
C ALA A 191 15.45 -12.84 3.33
N SER A 192 14.56 -13.61 2.70
CA SER A 192 14.90 -14.63 1.70
C SER A 192 15.22 -14.07 0.31
N GLY A 193 15.18 -12.74 0.11
CA GLY A 193 15.32 -12.09 -1.19
C GLY A 193 14.06 -12.16 -2.06
N ARG A 194 12.95 -12.69 -1.55
CA ARG A 194 11.66 -12.68 -2.28
C ARG A 194 10.99 -11.33 -2.17
N ILE A 195 10.52 -10.77 -3.29
CA ILE A 195 9.74 -9.54 -3.34
C ILE A 195 8.26 -9.87 -3.47
N ARG A 196 7.42 -9.15 -2.72
CA ARG A 196 5.95 -9.17 -2.88
C ARG A 196 5.47 -7.75 -3.11
N LEU A 197 4.66 -7.54 -4.15
CA LEU A 197 4.12 -6.24 -4.53
C LEU A 197 2.59 -6.27 -4.51
N ALA A 198 1.97 -5.22 -4.02
CA ALA A 198 0.52 -5.11 -4.06
C ALA A 198 0.04 -5.03 -5.51
N TRP A 199 -0.88 -5.92 -5.90
CA TRP A 199 -1.46 -5.86 -7.24
C TRP A 199 -2.14 -4.50 -7.53
N ARG A 200 -2.54 -3.78 -6.48
CA ARG A 200 -3.16 -2.44 -6.59
C ARG A 200 -2.24 -1.37 -7.18
N LEU A 201 -0.95 -1.63 -7.28
CA LEU A 201 -0.02 -0.77 -8.03
C LEU A 201 -0.48 -0.57 -9.49
N VAL A 202 -1.30 -1.47 -10.04
CA VAL A 202 -1.87 -1.34 -11.38
C VAL A 202 -2.78 -0.11 -11.53
N HIS A 203 -3.31 0.42 -10.44
CA HIS A 203 -4.15 1.62 -10.44
C HIS A 203 -3.34 2.92 -10.52
N LEU A 204 -2.11 2.89 -10.04
CA LEU A 204 -1.24 4.06 -9.99
C LEU A 204 -0.57 4.35 -11.32
N ASP A 205 -0.05 5.57 -11.43
CA ASP A 205 0.85 5.94 -12.51
C ASP A 205 2.01 4.93 -12.61
N PRO A 206 2.40 4.47 -13.81
CA PRO A 206 3.53 3.56 -13.99
C PRO A 206 4.82 4.00 -13.29
N GLU A 207 5.10 5.31 -13.26
CA GLU A 207 6.24 5.89 -12.57
C GLU A 207 6.23 5.62 -11.06
N LEU A 208 5.05 5.63 -10.42
CA LEU A 208 4.92 5.33 -9.00
C LEU A 208 5.14 3.85 -8.72
N ALA A 209 4.73 2.98 -9.65
CA ALA A 209 5.04 1.55 -9.57
C ALA A 209 6.56 1.31 -9.72
N ASP A 210 7.23 2.06 -10.60
CA ASP A 210 8.69 2.03 -10.77
C ASP A 210 9.41 2.41 -9.47
N TYR A 211 8.97 3.48 -8.79
CA TYR A 211 9.52 3.86 -7.48
C TYR A 211 9.39 2.73 -6.44
N VAL A 212 8.19 2.13 -6.30
CA VAL A 212 7.99 1.04 -5.35
C VAL A 212 8.88 -0.15 -5.67
N VAL A 213 8.99 -0.53 -6.94
CA VAL A 213 9.87 -1.63 -7.35
C VAL A 213 11.33 -1.31 -7.07
N ALA A 214 11.80 -0.10 -7.37
CA ALA A 214 13.16 0.35 -7.07
C ALA A 214 13.47 0.28 -5.57
N HIS A 215 12.51 0.71 -4.72
CA HIS A 215 12.60 0.64 -3.26
C HIS A 215 12.75 -0.81 -2.76
N GLU A 216 11.89 -1.72 -3.24
CA GLU A 216 11.95 -3.14 -2.83
C GLU A 216 13.21 -3.85 -3.35
N VAL A 217 13.68 -3.49 -4.53
CA VAL A 217 14.95 -4.02 -5.06
C VAL A 217 16.14 -3.49 -4.28
N ALA A 218 16.12 -2.23 -3.81
CA ALA A 218 17.17 -1.70 -2.97
C ALA A 218 17.34 -2.50 -1.67
N HIS A 219 16.26 -3.06 -1.13
CA HIS A 219 16.30 -3.97 0.02
C HIS A 219 17.01 -5.31 -0.23
N LEU A 220 17.23 -5.72 -1.47
CA LEU A 220 18.07 -6.88 -1.77
C LEU A 220 19.55 -6.62 -1.45
N VAL A 221 19.95 -5.34 -1.41
CA VAL A 221 21.32 -4.91 -1.15
C VAL A 221 21.46 -4.35 0.26
N GLU A 222 20.55 -3.48 0.68
CA GLU A 222 20.55 -2.80 1.99
C GLU A 222 19.21 -3.07 2.70
N LEU A 223 19.25 -3.87 3.77
CA LEU A 223 18.05 -4.31 4.48
C LEU A 223 17.39 -3.20 5.31
N ASN A 224 18.16 -2.19 5.74
CA ASN A 224 17.70 -1.10 6.59
C ASN A 224 17.63 0.19 5.79
N HIS A 225 16.71 1.08 6.13
CA HIS A 225 16.57 2.41 5.53
C HIS A 225 17.69 3.38 5.99
N SER A 226 18.95 2.93 5.91
CA SER A 226 20.14 3.73 6.20
C SER A 226 20.40 4.79 5.12
N GLU A 227 21.35 5.67 5.33
CA GLU A 227 21.82 6.61 4.30
C GLU A 227 22.25 5.88 3.02
N ARG A 228 22.87 4.71 3.14
CA ARG A 228 23.27 3.87 1.99
C ARG A 228 22.07 3.36 1.22
N PHE A 229 21.01 2.97 1.93
CA PHE A 229 19.76 2.56 1.31
C PHE A 229 19.16 3.71 0.49
N TRP A 230 19.00 4.89 1.09
CA TRP A 230 18.43 6.03 0.39
C TRP A 230 19.30 6.53 -0.76
N ALA A 231 20.61 6.48 -0.64
CA ALA A 231 21.52 6.77 -1.75
C ALA A 231 21.34 5.76 -2.90
N LEU A 232 21.12 4.48 -2.59
CA LEU A 232 20.84 3.46 -3.59
C LEU A 232 19.47 3.67 -4.25
N VAL A 233 18.43 4.00 -3.47
CA VAL A 233 17.11 4.33 -4.01
C VAL A 233 17.20 5.55 -4.92
N GLU A 234 17.91 6.61 -4.53
CA GLU A 234 18.09 7.82 -5.34
C GLU A 234 18.85 7.53 -6.66
N TRP A 235 19.83 6.65 -6.64
CA TRP A 235 20.51 6.19 -7.84
C TRP A 235 19.60 5.35 -8.75
N LEU A 236 18.75 4.49 -8.19
CA LEU A 236 17.79 3.68 -8.94
C LEU A 236 16.63 4.54 -9.48
N TYR A 237 16.12 5.45 -8.67
CA TYR A 237 14.97 6.30 -8.97
C TYR A 237 15.18 7.71 -8.39
N PRO A 238 15.76 8.65 -9.15
CA PRO A 238 16.15 9.98 -8.64
C PRO A 238 15.02 10.82 -8.06
N HIS A 239 13.80 10.68 -8.57
CA HIS A 239 12.60 11.42 -8.12
C HIS A 239 11.84 10.73 -6.99
N TRP A 240 12.49 9.92 -6.18
CA TRP A 240 11.85 9.09 -5.18
C TRP A 240 11.07 9.88 -4.11
N ARG A 241 11.54 11.08 -3.74
CA ARG A 241 10.86 11.92 -2.73
C ARG A 241 9.49 12.38 -3.24
N GLU A 242 9.43 12.88 -4.46
CA GLU A 242 8.19 13.27 -5.11
C GLU A 242 7.26 12.07 -5.33
N ALA A 243 7.78 10.95 -5.81
CA ALA A 243 7.00 9.73 -5.99
C ALA A 243 6.39 9.22 -4.68
N ARG A 244 7.13 9.31 -3.58
CA ARG A 244 6.66 8.94 -2.24
C ARG A 244 5.48 9.79 -1.79
N GLU A 245 5.54 11.12 -1.98
CA GLU A 245 4.44 12.02 -1.66
C GLU A 245 3.23 11.79 -2.56
N ARG A 246 3.45 11.58 -3.85
CA ARG A 246 2.38 11.28 -4.81
C ARG A 246 1.67 9.98 -4.47
N ILE A 247 2.38 8.91 -4.13
CA ILE A 247 1.80 7.61 -3.79
C ILE A 247 0.87 7.70 -2.56
N GLU A 248 1.24 8.47 -1.56
CA GLU A 248 0.41 8.67 -0.37
C GLU A 248 -0.91 9.38 -0.71
N ARG A 249 -0.87 10.36 -1.58
CA ARG A 249 -2.03 11.10 -2.06
C ARG A 249 -2.92 10.24 -2.97
N ASP A 250 -2.33 9.59 -3.96
CA ASP A 250 -3.04 8.87 -5.01
C ASP A 250 -3.60 7.52 -4.48
N ALA A 251 -3.04 6.97 -3.40
CA ALA A 251 -3.57 5.78 -2.72
C ALA A 251 -5.03 5.92 -2.28
N ALA A 252 -5.45 7.12 -1.93
CA ALA A 252 -6.82 7.41 -1.48
C ALA A 252 -7.87 7.29 -2.61
N THR A 253 -7.44 7.40 -3.88
CA THR A 253 -8.34 7.30 -5.04
C THR A 253 -8.58 5.87 -5.50
N ILE A 254 -7.80 4.89 -5.01
CA ILE A 254 -7.89 3.50 -5.43
C ILE A 254 -9.16 2.86 -4.88
N PRO A 255 -10.04 2.34 -5.75
CA PRO A 255 -11.32 1.82 -5.32
C PRO A 255 -11.19 0.50 -4.54
N LYS A 256 -12.19 0.23 -3.72
CA LYS A 256 -12.42 -1.08 -3.11
C LYS A 256 -13.16 -1.97 -4.11
N ILE A 257 -12.52 -3.08 -4.42
CA ILE A 257 -13.06 -4.11 -5.31
C ILE A 257 -13.34 -5.36 -4.49
#